data_71492da8702b79e134a2bd314c06b4d5
#
_entry.id   71492da8702b79e134a2bd314c06b4d5
#
_cell.length_a   1.000
_cell.length_b   1.000
_cell.length_c   1.000
_cell.angle_alpha   90.00
_cell.angle_beta   90.00
_cell.angle_gamma   90.00
#
_symmetry.space_group_name_H-M   'P 1'
#
loop_
_entity.id
_entity.type
_entity.pdbx_description
1 polymer ?
#
loop_
_entity_poly.entity_id
_entity_poly.type
_entity_poly.pdbx_seq_one_letter_code
_entity_poly.pdbx_strand_id
1 'polypeptide(L)'
;MRIAVVSSYPPRHCGIGTYARARSARLRAEGHTVTVISPPDGDGDVRVPFVNGREFREAARRGASFDRIIVHFQPGLHYRPGATAALSKIRTSLGLRALVRRRPQTVILVHEALPSKWWRPDHVILRRAFAHARLLFHTRLEHEAFERDYRMRVPAELVDHREGVHVDGIRDQDAARRHLGLDPSEPLLVCAGFLQPSKGFDRAVRAFAASEGPGRLVIVGSVRVATPDNIDHAAELRELAAATSGVTLLEGFHSDEDFDAWVSAADRLILPYTRAWSSGALARAQLLGTPAIVAAVGGLVEQVGPEDEVIRSDDQLRRAIQRIRSGERIGPRD
;
A
#
# COMPACT_ATOMS: atom_id res chain seq x y z
N MET A 1 5.05 5.32 -26.13
CA MET A 1 4.42 3.97 -26.22
C MET A 1 2.96 4.06 -25.83
N ARG A 2 2.14 3.13 -26.36
CA ARG A 2 0.75 2.93 -25.93
C ARG A 2 0.72 1.84 -24.85
N ILE A 3 0.27 2.18 -23.66
CA ILE A 3 0.33 1.31 -22.49
C ILE A 3 -1.09 1.05 -21.98
N ALA A 4 -1.46 -0.21 -21.74
CA ALA A 4 -2.67 -0.54 -21.00
C ALA A 4 -2.32 -0.83 -19.53
N VAL A 5 -3.11 -0.31 -18.59
CA VAL A 5 -3.00 -0.60 -17.16
C VAL A 5 -4.28 -1.31 -16.71
N VAL A 6 -4.18 -2.53 -16.23
CA VAL A 6 -5.29 -3.32 -15.68
C VAL A 6 -5.20 -3.26 -14.16
N SER A 7 -6.07 -2.48 -13.52
CA SER A 7 -6.02 -2.26 -12.08
C SER A 7 -7.36 -1.79 -11.51
N SER A 8 -7.51 -1.88 -10.18
CA SER A 8 -8.41 -0.99 -9.45
C SER A 8 -8.05 0.47 -9.74
N TYR A 9 -9.04 1.38 -9.67
CA TYR A 9 -8.82 2.80 -9.95
C TYR A 9 -9.78 3.66 -9.13
N PRO A 10 -9.40 4.90 -8.73
CA PRO A 10 -10.34 5.80 -8.07
C PRO A 10 -11.61 6.06 -8.92
N PRO A 11 -12.76 6.42 -8.32
CA PRO A 11 -12.97 6.76 -6.91
C PRO A 11 -13.05 5.57 -5.95
N ARG A 12 -12.84 4.34 -6.44
CA ARG A 12 -12.79 3.18 -5.55
C ARG A 12 -11.70 3.35 -4.49
N HIS A 13 -12.07 3.26 -3.21
CA HIS A 13 -11.16 3.37 -2.07
C HIS A 13 -10.25 2.14 -1.99
N CYS A 14 -9.09 2.21 -2.64
CA CYS A 14 -8.16 1.10 -2.76
C CYS A 14 -6.72 1.63 -2.94
N GLY A 15 -5.80 1.24 -2.06
CA GLY A 15 -4.40 1.65 -2.16
C GLY A 15 -3.74 1.28 -3.50
N ILE A 16 -4.11 0.12 -4.09
CA ILE A 16 -3.63 -0.26 -5.42
C ILE A 16 -4.23 0.63 -6.51
N GLY A 17 -5.49 1.07 -6.33
CA GLY A 17 -6.12 2.03 -7.23
C GLY A 17 -5.44 3.40 -7.21
N THR A 18 -5.11 3.90 -6.02
CA THR A 18 -4.33 5.13 -5.85
C THR A 18 -2.93 4.99 -6.46
N TYR A 19 -2.26 3.87 -6.20
CA TYR A 19 -0.98 3.53 -6.83
C TYR A 19 -1.07 3.54 -8.37
N ALA A 20 -2.09 2.86 -8.92
CA ALA A 20 -2.28 2.79 -10.38
C ALA A 20 -2.55 4.16 -11.01
N ARG A 21 -3.30 5.03 -10.32
CA ARG A 21 -3.54 6.42 -10.76
C ARG A 21 -2.24 7.20 -10.84
N ALA A 22 -1.47 7.21 -9.75
CA ALA A 22 -0.21 7.93 -9.67
C ALA A 22 0.79 7.46 -10.74
N ARG A 23 0.97 6.13 -10.86
CA ARG A 23 1.83 5.54 -11.88
C ARG A 23 1.35 5.84 -13.31
N SER A 24 0.04 5.80 -13.56
CA SER A 24 -0.52 6.15 -14.87
C SER A 24 -0.31 7.63 -15.21
N ALA A 25 -0.45 8.53 -14.25
CA ALA A 25 -0.17 9.95 -14.42
C ALA A 25 1.31 10.20 -14.76
N ARG A 26 2.22 9.53 -14.04
CA ARG A 26 3.66 9.62 -14.31
C ARG A 26 4.01 9.11 -15.72
N LEU A 27 3.49 7.95 -16.13
CA LEU A 27 3.70 7.42 -17.47
C LEU A 27 3.18 8.38 -18.56
N ARG A 28 2.06 9.07 -18.32
CA ARG A 28 1.54 10.11 -19.22
C ARG A 28 2.49 11.32 -19.30
N ALA A 29 3.02 11.75 -18.15
CA ALA A 29 4.01 12.84 -18.08
C ALA A 29 5.32 12.48 -18.81
N GLU A 30 5.69 11.20 -18.84
CA GLU A 30 6.82 10.65 -19.60
C GLU A 30 6.53 10.53 -21.12
N GLY A 31 5.38 11.02 -21.59
CA GLY A 31 5.00 11.03 -23.00
C GLY A 31 4.38 9.73 -23.51
N HIS A 32 3.88 8.86 -22.62
CA HIS A 32 3.18 7.65 -23.02
C HIS A 32 1.67 7.88 -23.11
N THR A 33 1.01 7.18 -24.04
CA THR A 33 -0.45 7.11 -24.09
C THR A 33 -0.90 5.96 -23.19
N VAL A 34 -1.60 6.27 -22.10
CA VAL A 34 -2.04 5.28 -21.11
C VAL A 34 -3.54 5.09 -21.17
N THR A 35 -3.98 3.86 -21.35
CA THR A 35 -5.38 3.41 -21.24
C THR A 35 -5.56 2.57 -20.00
N VAL A 36 -6.44 2.99 -19.10
CA VAL A 36 -6.73 2.27 -17.85
C VAL A 36 -7.96 1.38 -18.02
N ILE A 37 -7.81 0.09 -17.72
CA ILE A 37 -8.91 -0.89 -17.65
C ILE A 37 -9.20 -1.10 -16.18
N SER A 38 -10.36 -0.65 -15.71
CA SER A 38 -10.77 -0.70 -14.29
C SER A 38 -12.08 -1.45 -14.08
N PRO A 39 -12.39 -1.83 -12.82
CA PRO A 39 -13.75 -2.27 -12.49
C PRO A 39 -14.76 -1.13 -12.67
N PRO A 40 -16.10 -1.43 -12.73
CA PRO A 40 -17.14 -0.43 -13.01
C PRO A 40 -17.25 0.70 -11.99
N ASP A 41 -16.79 0.48 -10.77
CA ASP A 41 -16.74 1.46 -9.67
C ASP A 41 -15.45 2.29 -9.66
N GLY A 42 -14.64 2.19 -10.71
CA GLY A 42 -13.47 3.02 -10.96
C GLY A 42 -13.61 3.83 -12.25
N ASP A 43 -12.92 4.97 -12.33
CA ASP A 43 -12.95 5.92 -13.46
C ASP A 43 -11.88 5.63 -14.53
N GLY A 44 -11.64 4.35 -14.83
CA GLY A 44 -10.77 3.98 -15.94
C GLY A 44 -11.41 4.25 -17.31
N ASP A 45 -10.57 4.34 -18.33
CA ASP A 45 -10.99 4.57 -19.72
C ASP A 45 -11.86 3.40 -20.27
N VAL A 46 -11.65 2.21 -19.74
CA VAL A 46 -12.41 1.01 -20.07
C VAL A 46 -12.89 0.34 -18.79
N ARG A 47 -14.19 0.25 -18.60
CA ARG A 47 -14.80 -0.32 -17.39
C ARG A 47 -15.26 -1.74 -17.63
N VAL A 48 -14.71 -2.70 -16.88
CA VAL A 48 -15.00 -4.14 -17.00
C VAL A 48 -15.08 -4.79 -15.62
N PRO A 49 -16.09 -5.61 -15.32
CA PRO A 49 -16.12 -6.33 -14.06
C PRO A 49 -14.89 -7.23 -13.88
N PHE A 50 -14.17 -7.05 -12.78
CA PHE A 50 -13.03 -7.89 -12.40
C PHE A 50 -13.55 -9.18 -11.76
N VAL A 51 -14.07 -10.04 -12.63
CA VAL A 51 -14.65 -11.33 -12.23
C VAL A 51 -14.47 -12.35 -13.34
N ASN A 52 -14.10 -13.56 -12.97
CA ASN A 52 -13.90 -14.66 -13.90
C ASN A 52 -12.88 -14.34 -15.04
N GLY A 53 -11.96 -13.42 -14.80
CA GLY A 53 -10.92 -13.02 -15.77
C GLY A 53 -11.45 -12.22 -16.97
N ARG A 54 -12.58 -11.54 -16.85
CA ARG A 54 -13.13 -10.69 -17.92
C ARG A 54 -12.17 -9.54 -18.27
N GLU A 55 -11.57 -8.94 -17.27
CA GLU A 55 -10.57 -7.88 -17.38
C GLU A 55 -9.36 -8.31 -18.25
N PHE A 56 -8.88 -9.51 -18.04
CA PHE A 56 -7.75 -10.06 -18.80
C PHE A 56 -8.14 -10.39 -20.25
N ARG A 57 -9.36 -10.90 -20.47
CA ARG A 57 -9.87 -11.13 -21.83
C ARG A 57 -10.05 -9.83 -22.59
N GLU A 58 -10.53 -8.77 -21.91
CA GLU A 58 -10.67 -7.46 -22.53
C GLU A 58 -9.30 -6.86 -22.88
N ALA A 59 -8.33 -6.94 -21.95
CA ALA A 59 -6.96 -6.53 -22.20
C ALA A 59 -6.34 -7.31 -23.37
N ALA A 60 -6.58 -8.63 -23.46
CA ALA A 60 -6.10 -9.46 -24.56
C ALA A 60 -6.74 -9.08 -25.90
N ARG A 61 -8.06 -8.80 -25.91
CA ARG A 61 -8.82 -8.37 -27.09
C ARG A 61 -8.29 -7.06 -27.66
N ARG A 62 -8.08 -6.07 -26.80
CA ARG A 62 -7.56 -4.75 -27.17
C ARG A 62 -6.03 -4.75 -27.35
N GLY A 63 -5.35 -5.77 -26.92
CA GLY A 63 -3.89 -5.82 -26.78
C GLY A 63 -3.08 -5.56 -28.03
N ALA A 64 -3.66 -5.72 -29.26
CA ALA A 64 -3.02 -5.34 -30.51
C ALA A 64 -2.75 -3.82 -30.61
N SER A 65 -3.52 -3.01 -29.88
CA SER A 65 -3.38 -1.54 -29.84
C SER A 65 -2.34 -1.07 -28.81
N PHE A 66 -1.71 -1.96 -28.04
CA PHE A 66 -0.79 -1.60 -26.96
C PHE A 66 0.60 -2.19 -27.18
N ASP A 67 1.60 -1.36 -26.93
CA ASP A 67 3.00 -1.74 -26.95
C ASP A 67 3.40 -2.48 -25.64
N ARG A 68 2.66 -2.21 -24.54
CA ARG A 68 2.82 -2.84 -23.23
C ARG A 68 1.48 -2.94 -22.50
N ILE A 69 1.32 -4.02 -21.73
CA ILE A 69 0.17 -4.22 -20.83
C ILE A 69 0.72 -4.41 -19.42
N ILE A 70 0.32 -3.57 -18.47
CA ILE A 70 0.70 -3.66 -17.06
C ILE A 70 -0.51 -4.17 -16.28
N VAL A 71 -0.35 -5.27 -15.57
CA VAL A 71 -1.38 -5.85 -14.71
C VAL A 71 -0.95 -5.66 -13.25
N HIS A 72 -1.75 -4.96 -12.46
CA HIS A 72 -1.59 -4.89 -11.02
C HIS A 72 -2.26 -6.12 -10.40
N PHE A 73 -1.45 -7.09 -10.02
CA PHE A 73 -1.97 -8.35 -9.53
C PHE A 73 -2.01 -8.39 -8.01
N GLN A 74 -3.24 -8.44 -7.49
CA GLN A 74 -3.57 -8.82 -6.13
C GLN A 74 -4.78 -9.75 -6.18
N PRO A 75 -4.72 -10.94 -5.57
CA PRO A 75 -5.82 -11.90 -5.62
C PRO A 75 -7.16 -11.34 -5.19
N GLY A 76 -7.19 -10.51 -4.14
CA GLY A 76 -8.40 -9.85 -3.65
C GLY A 76 -9.07 -8.89 -4.64
N LEU A 77 -8.36 -8.41 -5.66
CA LEU A 77 -8.95 -7.59 -6.73
C LEU A 77 -9.67 -8.42 -7.79
N HIS A 78 -9.15 -9.62 -8.07
CA HIS A 78 -9.55 -10.43 -9.23
C HIS A 78 -10.43 -11.62 -8.87
N TYR A 79 -10.45 -12.03 -7.59
CA TYR A 79 -11.20 -13.19 -7.14
C TYR A 79 -12.51 -12.78 -6.47
N ARG A 80 -13.60 -13.40 -6.91
CA ARG A 80 -14.90 -13.21 -6.25
C ARG A 80 -15.00 -14.11 -5.01
N PRO A 81 -15.38 -13.57 -3.85
CA PRO A 81 -15.70 -14.39 -2.68
C PRO A 81 -17.04 -15.13 -2.85
N GLY A 82 -17.29 -16.13 -2.00
CA GLY A 82 -18.56 -16.85 -1.92
C GLY A 82 -18.55 -18.25 -2.52
N ALA A 83 -19.71 -18.86 -2.66
CA ALA A 83 -19.90 -20.26 -3.02
C ALA A 83 -19.24 -20.66 -4.38
N THR A 84 -19.14 -19.75 -5.31
CA THR A 84 -18.52 -19.97 -6.63
C THR A 84 -17.04 -19.58 -6.69
N ALA A 85 -16.40 -19.32 -5.54
CA ALA A 85 -15.04 -18.78 -5.46
C ALA A 85 -14.00 -19.67 -6.18
N ALA A 86 -14.08 -21.00 -6.04
CA ALA A 86 -13.13 -21.91 -6.66
C ALA A 86 -13.19 -21.83 -8.20
N LEU A 87 -14.38 -21.87 -8.79
CA LEU A 87 -14.58 -21.75 -10.24
C LEU A 87 -14.17 -20.37 -10.75
N SER A 88 -14.49 -19.31 -9.99
CA SER A 88 -14.07 -17.96 -10.32
C SER A 88 -12.54 -17.82 -10.34
N LYS A 89 -11.82 -18.41 -9.38
CA LYS A 89 -10.36 -18.42 -9.33
C LYS A 89 -9.76 -19.14 -10.56
N ILE A 90 -10.28 -20.29 -10.92
CA ILE A 90 -9.83 -21.04 -12.11
C ILE A 90 -10.05 -20.19 -13.37
N ARG A 91 -11.25 -19.63 -13.57
CA ARG A 91 -11.57 -18.80 -14.74
C ARG A 91 -10.69 -17.53 -14.82
N THR A 92 -10.43 -16.90 -13.70
CA THR A 92 -9.53 -15.75 -13.61
C THR A 92 -8.10 -16.13 -13.99
N SER A 93 -7.59 -17.23 -13.44
CA SER A 93 -6.25 -17.74 -13.75
C SER A 93 -6.11 -18.14 -15.23
N LEU A 94 -7.15 -18.73 -15.82
CA LEU A 94 -7.18 -19.03 -17.25
C LEU A 94 -7.20 -17.75 -18.10
N GLY A 95 -7.93 -16.72 -17.66
CA GLY A 95 -7.96 -15.40 -18.31
C GLY A 95 -6.59 -14.76 -18.34
N LEU A 96 -5.88 -14.73 -17.19
CA LEU A 96 -4.52 -14.19 -17.10
C LEU A 96 -3.54 -14.98 -17.98
N ARG A 97 -3.61 -16.31 -17.93
CA ARG A 97 -2.77 -17.16 -18.78
C ARG A 97 -3.03 -16.90 -20.28
N ALA A 98 -4.28 -16.74 -20.69
CA ALA A 98 -4.62 -16.43 -22.07
C ALA A 98 -4.11 -15.05 -22.50
N LEU A 99 -4.17 -14.04 -21.60
CA LEU A 99 -3.60 -12.72 -21.84
C LEU A 99 -2.09 -12.82 -22.10
N VAL A 100 -1.34 -13.39 -21.17
CA VAL A 100 0.13 -13.47 -21.24
C VAL A 100 0.59 -14.25 -22.48
N ARG A 101 -0.08 -15.36 -22.82
CA ARG A 101 0.26 -16.14 -24.03
C ARG A 101 0.02 -15.39 -25.34
N ARG A 102 -1.05 -14.59 -25.38
CA ARG A 102 -1.41 -13.81 -26.58
C ARG A 102 -0.64 -12.50 -26.66
N ARG A 103 -0.16 -12.00 -25.54
CA ARG A 103 0.47 -10.69 -25.39
C ARG A 103 1.74 -10.81 -24.52
N PRO A 104 2.86 -11.27 -25.12
CA PRO A 104 4.13 -11.48 -24.40
C PRO A 104 4.70 -10.19 -23.77
N GLN A 105 4.26 -9.00 -24.27
CA GLN A 105 4.62 -7.70 -23.70
C GLN A 105 3.89 -7.39 -22.36
N THR A 106 3.17 -8.38 -21.79
CA THR A 106 2.50 -8.23 -20.49
C THR A 106 3.51 -8.23 -19.36
N VAL A 107 3.41 -7.21 -18.53
CA VAL A 107 4.15 -7.05 -17.26
C VAL A 107 3.16 -7.20 -16.12
N ILE A 108 3.50 -7.97 -15.10
CA ILE A 108 2.65 -8.16 -13.92
C ILE A 108 3.37 -7.56 -12.72
N LEU A 109 2.81 -6.50 -12.14
CA LEU A 109 3.24 -5.98 -10.85
C LEU A 109 2.50 -6.75 -9.76
N VAL A 110 3.25 -7.52 -8.99
CA VAL A 110 2.74 -8.36 -7.91
C VAL A 110 2.64 -7.53 -6.63
N HIS A 111 1.42 -7.33 -6.11
CA HIS A 111 1.20 -6.59 -4.86
C HIS A 111 1.00 -7.52 -3.67
N GLU A 112 0.73 -8.78 -3.90
CA GLU A 112 0.56 -9.78 -2.85
C GLU A 112 0.84 -11.18 -3.39
N ALA A 113 1.71 -11.92 -2.72
CA ALA A 113 1.87 -13.35 -2.90
C ALA A 113 0.90 -14.07 -1.95
N LEU A 114 0.06 -14.94 -2.50
CA LEU A 114 -0.79 -15.80 -1.66
C LEU A 114 0.00 -17.00 -1.17
N PRO A 115 -0.16 -17.41 0.11
CA PRO A 115 0.34 -18.69 0.58
C PRO A 115 -0.21 -19.80 -0.32
N SER A 116 0.66 -20.51 -0.99
CA SER A 116 0.29 -21.41 -2.05
C SER A 116 -0.08 -22.79 -1.53
N LYS A 117 -1.30 -23.21 -1.83
CA LYS A 117 -1.61 -24.62 -1.97
C LYS A 117 -1.23 -25.01 -3.40
N TRP A 118 0.04 -25.30 -3.65
CA TRP A 118 0.64 -25.49 -4.98
C TRP A 118 -0.08 -26.51 -5.90
N TRP A 119 -0.81 -27.45 -5.31
CA TRP A 119 -1.60 -28.48 -5.98
C TRP A 119 -2.97 -27.99 -6.47
N ARG A 120 -3.42 -26.80 -6.05
CA ARG A 120 -4.73 -26.27 -6.48
C ARG A 120 -4.70 -25.94 -7.99
N PRO A 121 -5.77 -26.29 -8.74
CA PRO A 121 -5.82 -26.05 -10.20
C PRO A 121 -5.58 -24.57 -10.58
N ASP A 122 -6.15 -23.63 -9.82
CA ASP A 122 -5.96 -22.20 -10.04
C ASP A 122 -4.50 -21.79 -9.90
N HIS A 123 -3.77 -22.29 -8.89
CA HIS A 123 -2.35 -22.01 -8.68
C HIS A 123 -1.46 -22.63 -9.76
N VAL A 124 -1.76 -23.85 -10.20
CA VAL A 124 -1.04 -24.49 -11.32
C VAL A 124 -1.16 -23.65 -12.60
N ILE A 125 -2.37 -23.11 -12.86
CA ILE A 125 -2.62 -22.24 -14.02
C ILE A 125 -1.89 -20.92 -13.89
N LEU A 126 -1.91 -20.28 -12.68
CA LEU A 126 -1.20 -19.04 -12.40
C LEU A 126 0.30 -19.19 -12.59
N ARG A 127 0.91 -20.27 -12.07
CA ARG A 127 2.34 -20.54 -12.26
C ARG A 127 2.71 -20.55 -13.75
N ARG A 128 1.88 -21.18 -14.59
CA ARG A 128 2.09 -21.18 -16.05
C ARG A 128 1.89 -19.81 -16.68
N ALA A 129 1.05 -18.95 -16.10
CA ALA A 129 0.93 -17.56 -16.56
C ALA A 129 2.18 -16.75 -16.16
N PHE A 130 2.59 -16.83 -14.90
CA PHE A 130 3.75 -16.13 -14.40
C PHE A 130 5.07 -16.51 -15.08
N ALA A 131 5.22 -17.78 -15.44
CA ALA A 131 6.39 -18.26 -16.20
C ALA A 131 6.53 -17.63 -17.61
N HIS A 132 5.49 -17.01 -18.14
CA HIS A 132 5.48 -16.38 -19.47
C HIS A 132 5.30 -14.85 -19.39
N ALA A 133 5.35 -14.27 -18.20
CA ALA A 133 5.23 -12.84 -17.99
C ALA A 133 6.50 -12.27 -17.36
N ARG A 134 6.77 -11.01 -17.63
CA ARG A 134 7.73 -10.24 -16.84
C ARG A 134 7.06 -9.86 -15.52
N LEU A 135 7.67 -10.24 -14.39
CA LEU A 135 7.15 -9.95 -13.06
C LEU A 135 7.92 -8.82 -12.41
N LEU A 136 7.22 -7.91 -11.76
CA LEU A 136 7.80 -6.83 -10.96
C LEU A 136 7.34 -6.96 -9.51
N PHE A 137 8.24 -6.63 -8.59
CA PHE A 137 8.01 -6.66 -7.15
C PHE A 137 8.47 -5.33 -6.53
N HIS A 138 8.00 -5.01 -5.33
CA HIS A 138 8.46 -3.82 -4.61
C HIS A 138 9.67 -4.10 -3.72
N THR A 139 9.81 -5.33 -3.25
CA THR A 139 10.91 -5.73 -2.35
C THR A 139 11.45 -7.10 -2.71
N ARG A 140 12.69 -7.38 -2.29
CA ARG A 140 13.29 -8.72 -2.43
C ARG A 140 12.52 -9.76 -1.62
N LEU A 141 12.04 -9.37 -0.43
CA LEU A 141 11.24 -10.27 0.42
C LEU A 141 9.92 -10.66 -0.24
N GLU A 142 9.26 -9.75 -0.96
CA GLU A 142 8.11 -10.10 -1.80
C GLU A 142 8.47 -11.11 -2.88
N HIS A 143 9.57 -10.88 -3.58
CA HIS A 143 10.05 -11.78 -4.62
C HIS A 143 10.37 -13.18 -4.06
N GLU A 144 11.12 -13.26 -2.96
CA GLU A 144 11.46 -14.53 -2.30
C GLU A 144 10.23 -15.27 -1.78
N ALA A 145 9.28 -14.55 -1.19
CA ALA A 145 8.00 -15.11 -0.76
C ALA A 145 7.21 -15.65 -1.95
N PHE A 146 7.18 -14.91 -3.06
CA PHE A 146 6.54 -15.35 -4.29
C PHE A 146 7.17 -16.64 -4.83
N GLU A 147 8.51 -16.70 -4.94
CA GLU A 147 9.23 -17.90 -5.40
C GLU A 147 8.94 -19.12 -4.53
N ARG A 148 8.98 -18.93 -3.21
CA ARG A 148 8.67 -19.98 -2.22
C ARG A 148 7.22 -20.46 -2.35
N ASP A 149 6.27 -19.52 -2.41
CA ASP A 149 4.85 -19.81 -2.37
C ASP A 149 4.35 -20.43 -3.69
N TYR A 150 4.87 -19.96 -4.81
CA TYR A 150 4.54 -20.51 -6.12
C TYR A 150 5.48 -21.63 -6.56
N ARG A 151 6.52 -21.99 -5.78
CA ARG A 151 7.53 -22.99 -6.11
C ARG A 151 8.07 -22.82 -7.53
N MET A 152 8.51 -21.61 -7.85
CA MET A 152 9.08 -21.28 -9.16
C MET A 152 10.22 -20.28 -8.99
N ARG A 153 11.14 -20.26 -9.93
CA ARG A 153 12.20 -19.26 -10.02
C ARG A 153 11.83 -18.24 -11.08
N VAL A 154 11.98 -16.96 -10.73
CA VAL A 154 11.73 -15.83 -11.64
C VAL A 154 12.80 -14.76 -11.44
N PRO A 155 13.12 -13.94 -12.46
CA PRO A 155 14.05 -12.83 -12.25
C PRO A 155 13.57 -11.87 -11.16
N ALA A 156 14.50 -11.40 -10.32
CA ALA A 156 14.23 -10.40 -9.30
C ALA A 156 14.23 -8.99 -9.91
N GLU A 157 13.12 -8.58 -10.50
CA GLU A 157 12.95 -7.23 -11.00
C GLU A 157 12.17 -6.39 -9.99
N LEU A 158 12.84 -5.39 -9.42
CA LEU A 158 12.26 -4.51 -8.42
C LEU A 158 11.82 -3.18 -9.02
N VAL A 159 10.73 -2.65 -8.51
CA VAL A 159 10.23 -1.32 -8.82
C VAL A 159 10.03 -0.53 -7.53
N ASP A 160 10.53 0.68 -7.50
CA ASP A 160 10.38 1.56 -6.34
C ASP A 160 8.90 1.83 -6.05
N HIS A 161 8.47 1.60 -4.82
CA HIS A 161 7.07 1.85 -4.43
C HIS A 161 6.68 3.32 -4.62
N ARG A 162 7.63 4.26 -4.53
CA ARG A 162 7.43 5.69 -4.77
C ARG A 162 6.94 6.01 -6.19
N GLU A 163 7.17 5.13 -7.17
CA GLU A 163 6.64 5.31 -8.53
C GLU A 163 5.10 5.31 -8.59
N GLY A 164 4.44 4.70 -7.63
CA GLY A 164 2.98 4.65 -7.52
C GLY A 164 2.41 5.58 -6.45
N VAL A 165 3.21 6.54 -5.97
CA VAL A 165 2.77 7.56 -5.02
C VAL A 165 2.87 8.92 -5.68
N HIS A 166 1.80 9.69 -5.56
CA HIS A 166 1.74 11.09 -5.97
C HIS A 166 1.45 11.93 -4.74
N VAL A 167 2.19 13.00 -4.57
CA VAL A 167 2.04 13.95 -3.47
C VAL A 167 1.84 15.33 -4.08
N ASP A 168 0.65 15.88 -3.89
CA ASP A 168 0.26 17.23 -4.34
C ASP A 168 0.16 18.21 -3.16
N GLY A 169 0.28 17.68 -1.93
CA GLY A 169 0.06 18.42 -0.70
C GLY A 169 1.24 19.32 -0.29
N ILE A 170 1.02 19.99 0.82
CA ILE A 170 1.99 20.88 1.47
C ILE A 170 3.18 20.03 1.95
N ARG A 171 4.38 20.33 1.46
CA ARG A 171 5.62 19.62 1.84
C ARG A 171 6.37 20.26 2.99
N ASP A 172 6.18 21.55 3.19
CA ASP A 172 6.79 22.29 4.28
C ASP A 172 6.05 22.00 5.59
N GLN A 173 6.77 21.54 6.62
CA GLN A 173 6.20 21.12 7.90
C GLN A 173 5.46 22.27 8.58
N ASP A 174 6.05 23.45 8.62
CA ASP A 174 5.43 24.61 9.30
C ASP A 174 4.19 25.08 8.57
N ALA A 175 4.20 25.06 7.23
CA ALA A 175 3.03 25.36 6.43
C ALA A 175 1.91 24.32 6.64
N ALA A 176 2.24 23.03 6.72
CA ALA A 176 1.29 21.98 7.03
C ALA A 176 0.69 22.11 8.43
N ARG A 177 1.51 22.43 9.44
CA ARG A 177 1.04 22.71 10.80
C ARG A 177 0.10 23.91 10.85
N ARG A 178 0.45 25.01 10.19
CA ARG A 178 -0.44 26.19 10.09
C ARG A 178 -1.76 25.86 9.41
N HIS A 179 -1.72 25.08 8.32
CA HIS A 179 -2.92 24.64 7.61
C HIS A 179 -3.86 23.81 8.49
N LEU A 180 -3.29 22.94 9.33
CA LEU A 180 -4.04 22.10 10.27
C LEU A 180 -4.37 22.78 11.61
N GLY A 181 -3.95 24.04 11.82
CA GLY A 181 -4.17 24.77 13.07
C GLY A 181 -3.42 24.20 14.28
N LEU A 182 -2.24 23.60 14.05
CA LEU A 182 -1.42 22.96 15.08
C LEU A 182 -0.38 23.92 15.64
N ASP A 183 -0.03 23.72 16.92
CA ASP A 183 1.10 24.42 17.54
C ASP A 183 2.42 23.95 16.89
N PRO A 184 3.24 24.87 16.33
CA PRO A 184 4.50 24.51 15.70
C PRO A 184 5.53 23.92 16.67
N SER A 185 5.40 24.18 17.98
CA SER A 185 6.35 23.73 19.00
C SER A 185 5.96 22.38 19.65
N GLU A 186 4.71 21.93 19.48
CA GLU A 186 4.24 20.69 20.09
C GLU A 186 4.72 19.45 19.27
N PRO A 187 5.40 18.47 19.90
CA PRO A 187 5.77 17.25 19.23
C PRO A 187 4.56 16.53 18.62
N LEU A 188 4.63 16.19 17.33
CA LEU A 188 3.56 15.54 16.59
C LEU A 188 4.01 14.22 15.99
N LEU A 189 3.36 13.16 16.41
CA LEU A 189 3.50 11.82 15.86
C LEU A 189 2.24 11.47 15.07
N VAL A 190 2.40 10.86 13.90
CA VAL A 190 1.26 10.49 13.05
C VAL A 190 1.32 9.02 12.67
N CYS A 191 0.20 8.31 12.83
CA CYS A 191 -0.06 7.05 12.18
C CYS A 191 -1.03 7.29 11.02
N ALA A 192 -0.72 6.80 9.81
CA ALA A 192 -1.54 7.08 8.65
C ALA A 192 -1.79 5.82 7.80
N GLY A 193 -3.07 5.56 7.46
CA GLY A 193 -3.46 4.42 6.63
C GLY A 193 -4.76 3.74 7.02
N PHE A 194 -5.01 2.55 6.46
CA PHE A 194 -6.23 1.80 6.77
C PHE A 194 -6.23 1.23 8.18
N LEU A 195 -7.37 1.35 8.87
CA LEU A 195 -7.58 0.78 10.20
C LEU A 195 -7.80 -0.73 10.08
N GLN A 196 -6.72 -1.48 10.33
CA GLN A 196 -6.73 -2.95 10.31
C GLN A 196 -5.64 -3.51 11.24
N PRO A 197 -5.82 -4.70 11.84
CA PRO A 197 -4.91 -5.24 12.85
C PRO A 197 -3.44 -5.29 12.42
N SER A 198 -3.18 -5.55 11.14
CA SER A 198 -1.81 -5.63 10.61
C SER A 198 -1.05 -4.29 10.62
N LYS A 199 -1.73 -3.18 10.81
CA LYS A 199 -1.11 -1.84 10.92
C LYS A 199 -0.59 -1.54 12.32
N GLY A 200 -1.10 -2.23 13.35
CA GLY A 200 -0.61 -2.12 14.73
C GLY A 200 -0.72 -0.73 15.34
N PHE A 201 -1.70 0.09 14.93
CA PHE A 201 -1.85 1.46 15.45
C PHE A 201 -2.16 1.46 16.95
N ASP A 202 -2.79 0.41 17.46
CA ASP A 202 -2.97 0.15 18.89
C ASP A 202 -1.64 0.07 19.65
N ARG A 203 -0.59 -0.51 19.04
CA ARG A 203 0.77 -0.54 19.59
C ARG A 203 1.35 0.85 19.73
N ALA A 204 1.12 1.72 18.74
CA ALA A 204 1.56 3.12 18.82
C ALA A 204 0.87 3.87 19.96
N VAL A 205 -0.45 3.68 20.14
CA VAL A 205 -1.20 4.29 21.25
C VAL A 205 -0.70 3.81 22.59
N ARG A 206 -0.51 2.49 22.78
CA ARG A 206 0.01 1.92 24.02
C ARG A 206 1.44 2.43 24.31
N ALA A 207 2.29 2.50 23.30
CA ALA A 207 3.66 3.03 23.45
C ALA A 207 3.67 4.52 23.78
N PHE A 208 2.76 5.30 23.19
CA PHE A 208 2.57 6.72 23.52
C PHE A 208 2.06 6.92 24.95
N ALA A 209 1.06 6.14 25.37
CA ALA A 209 0.54 6.17 26.74
C ALA A 209 1.60 5.83 27.80
N ALA A 210 2.53 4.92 27.48
CA ALA A 210 3.63 4.51 28.34
C ALA A 210 4.87 5.42 28.24
N SER A 211 4.82 6.52 27.49
CA SER A 211 5.87 7.53 27.38
C SER A 211 5.43 8.84 28.07
N GLU A 212 6.39 9.61 28.55
CA GLU A 212 6.14 10.86 29.26
C GLU A 212 6.48 12.09 28.39
N GLY A 213 5.94 13.25 28.75
CA GLY A 213 6.23 14.53 28.10
C GLY A 213 5.08 15.07 27.24
N PRO A 214 5.26 16.27 26.67
CA PRO A 214 4.27 16.91 25.80
C PRO A 214 4.15 16.18 24.45
N GLY A 215 3.16 16.55 23.67
CA GLY A 215 2.99 16.11 22.30
C GLY A 215 1.70 15.36 22.04
N ARG A 216 1.46 15.10 20.76
CA ARG A 216 0.26 14.42 20.25
C ARG A 216 0.61 13.22 19.40
N LEU A 217 -0.25 12.22 19.48
CA LEU A 217 -0.33 11.14 18.50
C LEU A 217 -1.64 11.25 17.73
N VAL A 218 -1.57 11.46 16.42
CA VAL A 218 -2.75 11.52 15.57
C VAL A 218 -2.79 10.30 14.67
N ILE A 219 -3.92 9.60 14.65
CA ILE A 219 -4.16 8.45 13.78
C ILE A 219 -5.12 8.90 12.69
N VAL A 220 -4.68 8.88 11.44
CA VAL A 220 -5.47 9.31 10.27
C VAL A 220 -5.78 8.09 9.42
N GLY A 221 -7.08 7.72 9.30
CA GLY A 221 -7.39 6.56 8.50
C GLY A 221 -8.85 6.11 8.52
N SER A 222 -9.12 5.08 7.72
CA SER A 222 -10.47 4.51 7.58
C SER A 222 -10.44 3.00 7.52
N VAL A 223 -11.57 2.37 7.83
CA VAL A 223 -11.80 0.96 7.56
C VAL A 223 -12.02 0.77 6.05
N ARG A 224 -11.07 0.12 5.37
CA ARG A 224 -11.17 -0.13 3.93
C ARG A 224 -12.18 -1.24 3.58
N VAL A 225 -12.09 -2.36 4.29
CA VAL A 225 -12.94 -3.53 4.08
C VAL A 225 -13.60 -3.84 5.40
N ALA A 226 -14.93 -3.80 5.43
CA ALA A 226 -15.72 -4.04 6.64
C ALA A 226 -15.81 -5.55 6.96
N THR A 227 -14.65 -6.15 7.26
CA THR A 227 -14.60 -7.49 7.87
C THR A 227 -14.82 -7.36 9.37
N PRO A 228 -15.34 -8.41 10.05
CA PRO A 228 -15.46 -8.39 11.51
C PRO A 228 -14.16 -7.95 12.20
N ASP A 229 -13.04 -8.56 11.87
CA ASP A 229 -11.73 -8.24 12.46
C ASP A 229 -11.34 -6.77 12.29
N ASN A 230 -11.62 -6.15 11.14
CA ASN A 230 -11.29 -4.73 10.91
C ASN A 230 -12.24 -3.80 11.65
N ILE A 231 -13.52 -4.17 11.76
CA ILE A 231 -14.53 -3.41 12.51
C ILE A 231 -14.20 -3.44 14.01
N ASP A 232 -13.93 -4.64 14.54
CA ASP A 232 -13.59 -4.84 15.95
C ASP A 232 -12.30 -4.09 16.31
N HIS A 233 -11.27 -4.18 15.45
CA HIS A 233 -10.03 -3.44 15.65
C HIS A 233 -10.23 -1.92 15.62
N ALA A 234 -11.07 -1.40 14.72
CA ALA A 234 -11.38 0.03 14.68
C ALA A 234 -12.16 0.48 15.93
N ALA A 235 -13.05 -0.38 16.47
CA ALA A 235 -13.75 -0.12 17.71
C ALA A 235 -12.78 -0.09 18.91
N GLU A 236 -11.91 -1.09 19.04
CA GLU A 236 -10.86 -1.12 20.06
C GLU A 236 -9.96 0.12 19.97
N LEU A 237 -9.56 0.51 18.77
CA LEU A 237 -8.69 1.67 18.56
C LEU A 237 -9.37 2.99 18.97
N ARG A 238 -10.69 3.12 18.72
CA ARG A 238 -11.48 4.28 19.19
C ARG A 238 -11.49 4.39 20.72
N GLU A 239 -11.77 3.28 21.38
CA GLU A 239 -11.80 3.22 22.86
C GLU A 239 -10.42 3.54 23.42
N LEU A 240 -9.37 2.95 22.88
CA LEU A 240 -7.99 3.17 23.33
C LEU A 240 -7.54 4.63 23.11
N ALA A 241 -7.85 5.22 21.96
CA ALA A 241 -7.55 6.63 21.67
C ALA A 241 -8.32 7.58 22.61
N ALA A 242 -9.59 7.33 22.84
CA ALA A 242 -10.41 8.13 23.77
C ALA A 242 -9.93 8.05 25.23
N ALA A 243 -9.38 6.91 25.63
CA ALA A 243 -8.86 6.70 26.99
C ALA A 243 -7.43 7.27 27.18
N THR A 244 -6.74 7.69 26.11
CA THR A 244 -5.33 8.12 26.17
C THR A 244 -5.21 9.62 25.89
N SER A 245 -4.79 10.39 26.90
CA SER A 245 -4.55 11.83 26.75
C SER A 245 -3.49 12.10 25.67
N GLY A 246 -3.74 13.10 24.81
CA GLY A 246 -2.84 13.47 23.72
C GLY A 246 -2.97 12.58 22.48
N VAL A 247 -3.89 11.60 22.44
CA VAL A 247 -4.16 10.79 21.26
C VAL A 247 -5.47 11.22 20.59
N THR A 248 -5.45 11.33 19.27
CA THR A 248 -6.63 11.66 18.46
C THR A 248 -6.76 10.66 17.32
N LEU A 249 -7.93 10.07 17.15
CA LEU A 249 -8.29 9.24 15.98
C LEU A 249 -9.17 10.07 15.04
N LEU A 250 -8.65 10.36 13.85
CA LEU A 250 -9.38 10.96 12.74
C LEU A 250 -9.85 9.82 11.81
N GLU A 251 -10.99 9.25 12.18
CA GLU A 251 -11.58 8.14 11.44
C GLU A 251 -12.41 8.66 10.26
N GLY A 252 -12.07 8.23 9.07
CA GLY A 252 -12.77 8.59 7.86
C GLY A 252 -11.87 8.47 6.64
N PHE A 253 -12.47 8.64 5.47
CA PHE A 253 -11.71 8.79 4.24
C PHE A 253 -11.25 10.25 4.12
N HIS A 254 -9.94 10.45 4.05
CA HIS A 254 -9.33 11.75 3.86
C HIS A 254 -8.93 11.94 2.40
N SER A 255 -8.98 13.18 1.92
CA SER A 255 -8.41 13.53 0.62
C SER A 255 -6.90 13.24 0.60
N ASP A 256 -6.32 13.11 -0.59
CA ASP A 256 -4.86 12.98 -0.69
C ASP A 256 -4.14 14.20 -0.11
N GLU A 257 -4.73 15.39 -0.28
CA GLU A 257 -4.20 16.66 0.25
C GLU A 257 -4.21 16.69 1.78
N ASP A 258 -5.32 16.32 2.43
CA ASP A 258 -5.42 16.25 3.88
C ASP A 258 -4.48 15.20 4.45
N PHE A 259 -4.41 14.03 3.80
CA PHE A 259 -3.52 12.97 4.21
C PHE A 259 -2.04 13.41 4.11
N ASP A 260 -1.67 14.10 3.04
CA ASP A 260 -0.33 14.67 2.86
C ASP A 260 -0.03 15.74 3.91
N ALA A 261 -0.99 16.61 4.22
CA ALA A 261 -0.82 17.64 5.23
C ALA A 261 -0.53 17.04 6.62
N TRP A 262 -1.26 16.00 7.03
CA TRP A 262 -0.98 15.30 8.30
C TRP A 262 0.40 14.64 8.32
N VAL A 263 0.79 13.99 7.21
CA VAL A 263 2.12 13.36 7.13
C VAL A 263 3.21 14.41 7.17
N SER A 264 3.08 15.51 6.42
CA SER A 264 4.08 16.58 6.37
C SER A 264 4.21 17.34 7.68
N ALA A 265 3.10 17.52 8.43
CA ALA A 265 3.10 18.20 9.73
C ALA A 265 3.83 17.40 10.82
N ALA A 266 3.97 16.09 10.66
CA ALA A 266 4.52 15.19 11.67
C ALA A 266 6.04 15.36 11.85
N ASP A 267 6.50 15.25 13.10
CA ASP A 267 7.93 15.06 13.38
C ASP A 267 8.37 13.65 12.99
N ARG A 268 7.48 12.67 13.13
CA ARG A 268 7.70 11.28 12.69
C ARG A 268 6.38 10.63 12.26
N LEU A 269 6.43 9.92 11.15
CA LEU A 269 5.39 8.94 10.81
C LEU A 269 5.66 7.64 11.55
N ILE A 270 4.66 7.08 12.24
CA ILE A 270 4.79 5.83 12.99
C ILE A 270 4.16 4.69 12.21
N LEU A 271 4.95 3.70 11.83
CA LEU A 271 4.53 2.51 11.10
C LEU A 271 4.80 1.25 11.94
N PRO A 272 4.01 0.99 12.99
CA PRO A 272 4.24 -0.07 13.98
C PRO A 272 3.66 -1.41 13.50
N TYR A 273 3.75 -1.67 12.23
CA TYR A 273 3.08 -2.78 11.55
C TYR A 273 3.47 -4.14 12.14
N THR A 274 2.53 -5.06 12.14
CA THR A 274 2.76 -6.47 12.52
C THR A 274 2.99 -7.36 11.30
N ARG A 275 2.53 -6.90 10.12
CA ARG A 275 2.73 -7.58 8.84
C ARG A 275 2.63 -6.58 7.69
N ALA A 276 3.60 -6.60 6.80
CA ALA A 276 3.57 -5.84 5.54
C ALA A 276 4.46 -6.48 4.47
N TRP A 277 4.10 -6.31 3.23
CA TRP A 277 4.98 -6.59 2.09
C TRP A 277 5.73 -5.32 1.70
N SER A 278 4.99 -4.23 1.57
CA SER A 278 5.49 -2.90 1.25
C SER A 278 4.53 -1.85 1.83
N SER A 279 4.93 -0.57 1.85
CA SER A 279 4.11 0.50 2.42
C SER A 279 4.06 1.75 1.55
N GLY A 280 2.86 2.05 1.04
CA GLY A 280 2.59 3.32 0.37
C GLY A 280 2.67 4.52 1.32
N ALA A 281 2.34 4.34 2.60
CA ALA A 281 2.47 5.41 3.59
C ALA A 281 3.94 5.78 3.84
N LEU A 282 4.85 4.78 3.91
CA LEU A 282 6.28 5.03 4.01
C LEU A 282 6.82 5.74 2.76
N ALA A 283 6.45 5.26 1.58
CA ALA A 283 6.85 5.88 0.32
C ALA A 283 6.35 7.34 0.22
N ARG A 284 5.13 7.61 0.73
CA ARG A 284 4.56 8.96 0.78
C ARG A 284 5.33 9.86 1.74
N ALA A 285 5.64 9.38 2.94
CA ALA A 285 6.42 10.11 3.92
C ALA A 285 7.81 10.49 3.37
N GLN A 286 8.48 9.56 2.71
CA GLN A 286 9.78 9.82 2.06
C GLN A 286 9.68 10.88 0.96
N LEU A 287 8.62 10.90 0.16
CA LEU A 287 8.41 11.93 -0.86
C LEU A 287 8.07 13.30 -0.26
N LEU A 288 7.49 13.34 0.93
CA LEU A 288 7.17 14.54 1.69
C LEU A 288 8.34 15.01 2.57
N GLY A 289 9.41 14.21 2.73
CA GLY A 289 10.55 14.52 3.58
C GLY A 289 10.28 14.27 5.06
N THR A 290 9.24 13.50 5.41
CA THR A 290 8.90 13.18 6.79
C THR A 290 9.58 11.88 7.21
N PRO A 291 10.49 11.89 8.18
CA PRO A 291 11.14 10.68 8.67
C PRO A 291 10.14 9.75 9.38
N ALA A 292 10.39 8.44 9.33
CA ALA A 292 9.49 7.46 9.92
C ALA A 292 10.14 6.58 10.99
N ILE A 293 9.32 6.10 11.94
CA ILE A 293 9.66 4.98 12.83
C ILE A 293 8.95 3.75 12.27
N VAL A 294 9.72 2.75 11.88
CA VAL A 294 9.25 1.62 11.06
C VAL A 294 9.51 0.30 11.76
N ALA A 295 8.48 -0.51 11.95
CA ALA A 295 8.66 -1.86 12.48
C ALA A 295 9.44 -2.74 11.50
N ALA A 296 10.37 -3.56 12.01
CA ALA A 296 11.18 -4.49 11.24
C ALA A 296 10.36 -5.71 10.79
N VAL A 297 9.36 -5.49 9.91
CA VAL A 297 8.48 -6.55 9.41
C VAL A 297 8.43 -6.58 7.89
N GLY A 298 8.52 -7.76 7.34
CA GLY A 298 8.42 -7.99 5.89
C GLY A 298 9.36 -7.11 5.09
N GLY A 299 8.91 -6.63 3.96
CA GLY A 299 9.67 -5.77 3.05
C GLY A 299 9.84 -4.31 3.50
N LEU A 300 9.27 -3.89 4.64
CA LEU A 300 9.43 -2.50 5.12
C LEU A 300 10.89 -2.14 5.34
N VAL A 301 11.70 -3.06 5.86
CA VAL A 301 13.12 -2.83 6.12
C VAL A 301 13.94 -2.54 4.86
N GLU A 302 13.45 -2.97 3.70
CA GLU A 302 14.08 -2.69 2.41
C GLU A 302 13.68 -1.32 1.83
N GLN A 303 12.60 -0.73 2.37
CA GLN A 303 12.07 0.55 1.92
C GLN A 303 12.57 1.74 2.75
N VAL A 304 13.17 1.50 3.93
CA VAL A 304 13.61 2.58 4.83
C VAL A 304 14.67 3.46 4.18
N GLY A 305 14.54 4.76 4.38
CA GLY A 305 15.53 5.77 4.02
C GLY A 305 16.55 6.02 5.14
N PRO A 306 17.54 6.87 4.90
CA PRO A 306 18.61 7.14 5.87
C PRO A 306 18.12 7.82 7.15
N GLU A 307 17.01 8.54 7.11
CA GLU A 307 16.44 9.25 8.26
C GLU A 307 15.38 8.44 9.02
N ASP A 308 15.01 7.26 8.48
CA ASP A 308 14.02 6.39 9.09
C ASP A 308 14.65 5.56 10.22
N GLU A 309 13.91 5.36 11.30
CA GLU A 309 14.33 4.52 12.43
C GLU A 309 13.62 3.16 12.37
N VAL A 310 14.40 2.07 12.43
CA VAL A 310 13.86 0.70 12.44
C VAL A 310 13.76 0.18 13.87
N ILE A 311 12.56 -0.23 14.26
CA ILE A 311 12.27 -0.83 15.57
C ILE A 311 11.93 -2.32 15.45
N ARG A 312 12.31 -3.11 16.47
CA ARG A 312 12.11 -4.57 16.52
C ARG A 312 11.24 -5.02 17.69
N SER A 313 10.86 -4.10 18.58
CA SER A 313 10.02 -4.40 19.75
C SER A 313 9.18 -3.20 20.16
N ASP A 314 8.13 -3.44 20.96
CA ASP A 314 7.29 -2.37 21.51
C ASP A 314 8.08 -1.47 22.49
N ASP A 315 9.07 -2.04 23.17
CA ASP A 315 9.95 -1.26 24.04
C ASP A 315 10.86 -0.30 23.23
N GLN A 316 11.35 -0.73 22.06
CA GLN A 316 12.05 0.20 21.14
C GLN A 316 11.11 1.27 20.60
N LEU A 317 9.86 0.91 20.26
CA LEU A 317 8.85 1.89 19.84
C LEU A 317 8.60 2.93 20.94
N ARG A 318 8.39 2.47 22.16
CA ARG A 318 8.19 3.35 23.32
C ARG A 318 9.37 4.30 23.53
N ARG A 319 10.60 3.79 23.47
CA ARG A 319 11.81 4.62 23.61
C ARG A 319 11.94 5.64 22.46
N ALA A 320 11.64 5.26 21.25
CA ALA A 320 11.66 6.18 20.11
C ALA A 320 10.63 7.30 20.27
N ILE A 321 9.41 6.98 20.69
CA ILE A 321 8.37 7.98 21.01
C ILE A 321 8.82 8.87 22.18
N GLN A 322 9.39 8.30 23.22
CA GLN A 322 9.87 9.05 24.40
C GLN A 322 10.91 10.12 24.01
N ARG A 323 11.90 9.77 23.16
CA ARG A 323 12.91 10.74 22.70
C ARG A 323 12.30 11.93 21.98
N ILE A 324 11.30 11.69 21.12
CA ILE A 324 10.64 12.77 20.39
C ILE A 324 9.88 13.69 21.36
N ARG A 325 9.14 13.10 22.30
CA ARG A 325 8.38 13.84 23.31
C ARG A 325 9.26 14.62 24.27
N SER A 326 10.49 14.17 24.52
CA SER A 326 11.48 14.92 25.33
C SER A 326 12.22 16.01 24.56
N GLY A 327 11.92 16.20 23.26
CA GLY A 327 12.56 17.20 22.43
C GLY A 327 13.99 16.83 21.99
N GLU A 328 14.38 15.57 22.14
CA GLU A 328 15.66 15.07 21.65
C GLU A 328 15.67 15.07 20.11
N ARG A 329 16.52 15.91 19.51
CA ARG A 329 16.71 15.91 18.05
C ARG A 329 17.41 14.62 17.65
N ILE A 330 16.70 13.76 16.98
CA ILE A 330 17.29 12.58 16.34
C ILE A 330 17.95 13.08 15.05
N GLY A 331 19.26 13.31 15.12
CA GLY A 331 20.06 13.64 13.93
C GLY A 331 20.11 12.48 12.96
N PRO A 332 20.60 12.71 11.70
CA PRO A 332 20.87 11.63 10.77
C PRO A 332 21.80 10.61 11.45
N ARG A 333 21.61 9.32 11.14
CA ARG A 333 22.49 8.27 11.63
C ARG A 333 23.87 8.47 11.01
N ASP A 334 24.92 8.53 11.84
CA ASP A 334 26.31 8.41 11.43
C ASP A 334 26.57 7.01 10.76
#